data_0842726bc11bc16f80adf402e1659dce
#
_entry.id   0842726bc11bc16f80adf402e1659dce
#
_cell.length_a   1.000
_cell.length_b   1.000
_cell.length_c   1.000
_cell.angle_alpha   90.00
_cell.angle_beta   90.00
_cell.angle_gamma   90.00
#
_symmetry.space_group_name_H-M   'P 1'
#
loop_
_entity.id
_entity.type
_entity.pdbx_description
1 polymer ?
#
loop_
_entity_poly.entity_id
_entity_poly.type
_entity_poly.pdbx_seq_one_letter_code
_entity_poly.pdbx_strand_id
1 'polypeptide(L)'
;PQRVIDIFESFDCDALFMSTKPGVNDGYNCMPDVKQFVDKVNGGNGRYLNSGVYIGKTEFIKEVIKECVKYITPHGVTMDKYREYLESNPTNYPVGSQDQDIFRFVEPKFYPRLKVDYQNLMAYRG
;
A
#
# COMPACT_ATOMS: atom_id res chain seq x y z
N PRO A 1 12.67 16.24 -8.18
CA PRO A 1 13.66 17.17 -7.68
C PRO A 1 13.46 17.56 -6.22
N GLN A 2 13.92 18.71 -5.84
CA GLN A 2 13.99 19.09 -4.45
C GLN A 2 12.62 19.10 -3.75
N ARG A 3 11.58 19.51 -4.46
CA ARG A 3 10.24 19.56 -3.87
C ARG A 3 9.78 18.18 -3.39
N VAL A 4 10.04 17.15 -4.20
CA VAL A 4 9.65 15.78 -3.83
C VAL A 4 10.45 15.30 -2.62
N ILE A 5 11.74 15.62 -2.58
CA ILE A 5 12.59 15.26 -1.46
C ILE A 5 12.11 15.96 -0.18
N ASP A 6 11.77 17.24 -0.29
CA ASP A 6 11.30 18.00 0.87
C ASP A 6 9.99 17.43 1.41
N ILE A 7 9.07 17.05 0.52
CA ILE A 7 7.82 16.43 0.92
C ILE A 7 8.09 15.09 1.61
N PHE A 8 8.96 14.28 1.03
CA PHE A 8 9.32 13.00 1.61
C PHE A 8 9.88 13.18 3.02
N GLU A 9 10.80 14.11 3.19
CA GLU A 9 11.41 14.36 4.49
C GLU A 9 10.40 14.88 5.50
N SER A 10 9.39 15.63 5.05
CA SER A 10 8.38 16.18 5.94
C SER A 10 7.47 15.10 6.54
N PHE A 11 7.36 13.95 5.89
CA PHE A 11 6.57 12.84 6.42
C PHE A 11 7.29 12.05 7.51
N ASP A 12 8.60 12.27 7.68
CA ASP A 12 9.39 11.57 8.70
C ASP A 12 9.19 10.06 8.61
N CYS A 13 9.46 9.50 7.45
CA CYS A 13 9.31 8.07 7.19
C CYS A 13 10.47 7.56 6.35
N ASP A 14 10.54 6.25 6.18
CA ASP A 14 11.59 5.61 5.39
C ASP A 14 11.14 5.33 3.96
N ALA A 15 9.84 5.30 3.71
CA ALA A 15 9.28 5.19 2.38
C ALA A 15 7.93 5.90 2.33
N LEU A 16 7.69 6.62 1.25
CA LEU A 16 6.45 7.34 1.01
C LEU A 16 5.87 6.88 -0.32
N PHE A 17 4.68 6.32 -0.28
CA PHE A 17 3.94 5.90 -1.46
C PHE A 17 2.91 6.97 -1.83
N MET A 18 2.57 7.05 -3.10
CA MET A 18 1.49 7.94 -3.52
C MET A 18 0.14 7.32 -3.20
N SER A 19 -0.89 8.13 -3.22
CA SER A 19 -2.26 7.65 -3.05
C SER A 19 -3.02 7.74 -4.37
N THR A 20 -4.07 6.94 -4.45
CA THR A 20 -4.99 6.96 -5.59
C THR A 20 -5.94 8.15 -5.46
N LYS A 21 -6.70 8.42 -6.51
CA LYS A 21 -7.85 9.30 -6.39
C LYS A 21 -8.87 8.65 -5.46
N PRO A 22 -9.78 9.43 -4.85
CA PRO A 22 -10.77 8.87 -3.94
C PRO A 22 -11.63 7.79 -4.59
N GLY A 23 -11.94 6.75 -3.82
CA GLY A 23 -12.82 5.67 -4.25
C GLY A 23 -12.15 4.46 -4.87
N VAL A 24 -10.84 4.49 -5.09
CA VAL A 24 -10.11 3.35 -5.67
C VAL A 24 -9.69 2.40 -4.54
N ASN A 25 -10.63 1.55 -4.13
CA ASN A 25 -10.44 0.67 -2.99
C ASN A 25 -10.44 -0.81 -3.34
N ASP A 26 -10.06 -1.14 -4.56
CA ASP A 26 -10.02 -2.53 -5.02
C ASP A 26 -9.12 -3.37 -4.11
N GLY A 27 -9.55 -4.59 -3.86
CA GLY A 27 -8.77 -5.52 -3.06
C GLY A 27 -9.05 -5.48 -1.57
N TYR A 28 -9.54 -4.39 -1.04
CA TYR A 28 -9.81 -4.32 0.40
C TYR A 28 -11.00 -5.17 0.83
N ASN A 29 -11.83 -5.61 -0.10
CA ASN A 29 -12.91 -6.55 0.22
C ASN A 29 -12.37 -7.83 0.84
N CYS A 30 -11.16 -8.22 0.43
CA CYS A 30 -10.49 -9.41 0.95
C CYS A 30 -9.69 -9.13 2.21
N MET A 31 -9.59 -7.88 2.62
CA MET A 31 -8.73 -7.46 3.72
C MET A 31 -9.43 -6.41 4.58
N PRO A 32 -10.56 -6.78 5.20
CA PRO A 32 -11.35 -5.77 5.93
C PRO A 32 -10.63 -5.12 7.10
N ASP A 33 -9.76 -5.85 7.78
CA ASP A 33 -8.99 -5.27 8.88
C ASP A 33 -7.92 -4.30 8.38
N VAL A 34 -7.32 -4.58 7.22
CA VAL A 34 -6.38 -3.66 6.61
C VAL A 34 -7.10 -2.39 6.18
N LYS A 35 -8.27 -2.53 5.56
CA LYS A 35 -9.06 -1.37 5.16
C LYS A 35 -9.43 -0.52 6.36
N GLN A 36 -9.79 -1.15 7.47
CA GLN A 36 -10.14 -0.43 8.69
C GLN A 36 -8.96 0.40 9.19
N PHE A 37 -7.76 -0.18 9.16
CA PHE A 37 -6.56 0.55 9.52
C PHE A 37 -6.34 1.77 8.61
N VAL A 38 -6.43 1.55 7.30
CA VAL A 38 -6.17 2.61 6.33
C VAL A 38 -7.21 3.71 6.42
N ASP A 39 -8.47 3.36 6.65
CA ASP A 39 -9.54 4.35 6.78
C ASP A 39 -9.31 5.27 7.98
N LYS A 40 -8.62 4.80 8.99
CA LYS A 40 -8.22 5.65 10.11
C LYS A 40 -7.04 6.56 9.74
N VAL A 41 -6.06 6.00 9.06
CA VAL A 41 -4.84 6.75 8.75
C VAL A 41 -5.10 7.83 7.69
N ASN A 42 -5.98 7.55 6.72
CA ASN A 42 -6.29 8.52 5.68
C ASN A 42 -7.36 9.54 6.10
N GLY A 43 -7.87 9.43 7.32
CA GLY A 43 -8.89 10.36 7.80
C GLY A 43 -10.24 10.19 7.14
N GLY A 44 -10.48 9.05 6.50
CA GLY A 44 -11.76 8.78 5.86
C GLY A 44 -11.93 9.47 4.52
N ASN A 45 -10.83 9.93 3.88
CA ASN A 45 -10.93 10.68 2.63
C ASN A 45 -11.07 9.81 1.38
N GLY A 46 -11.08 8.48 1.54
CA GLY A 46 -11.27 7.57 0.42
C GLY A 46 -10.06 7.36 -0.46
N ARG A 47 -8.90 7.85 -0.07
CA ARG A 47 -7.66 7.62 -0.81
C ARG A 47 -6.92 6.43 -0.24
N TYR A 48 -6.28 5.66 -1.10
CA TYR A 48 -5.60 4.43 -0.73
C TYR A 48 -4.25 4.34 -1.41
N LEU A 49 -3.38 3.46 -0.93
CA LEU A 49 -2.04 3.31 -1.46
C LEU A 49 -2.04 3.02 -2.96
N ASN A 50 -1.17 3.73 -3.68
CA ASN A 50 -0.87 3.49 -5.09
C ASN A 50 0.58 3.05 -5.19
N SER A 51 0.82 1.83 -5.66
CA SER A 51 2.16 1.27 -5.77
C SER A 51 2.94 1.71 -7.00
N GLY A 52 2.32 2.50 -7.86
CA GLY A 52 2.96 2.91 -9.12
C GLY A 52 4.10 3.88 -8.93
N VAL A 53 4.06 4.68 -7.87
CA VAL A 53 5.11 5.67 -7.60
C VAL A 53 5.39 5.73 -6.11
N TYR A 54 6.66 5.68 -5.77
CA TYR A 54 7.07 5.85 -4.38
C TYR A 54 8.50 6.37 -4.32
N ILE A 55 8.85 6.90 -3.17
CA ILE A 55 10.21 7.32 -2.85
C ILE A 55 10.58 6.74 -1.50
N GLY A 56 11.81 6.26 -1.36
CA GLY A 56 12.20 5.65 -0.10
C GLY A 56 13.68 5.37 -0.02
N LYS A 57 14.11 5.07 1.20
CA LYS A 57 15.47 4.64 1.46
C LYS A 57 15.66 3.23 0.91
N THR A 58 16.73 3.03 0.16
CA THR A 58 16.95 1.77 -0.56
C THR A 58 16.85 0.54 0.34
N GLU A 59 17.50 0.57 1.49
CA GLU A 59 17.50 -0.58 2.38
C GLU A 59 16.11 -0.88 2.95
N PHE A 60 15.34 0.15 3.23
CA PHE A 60 13.99 -0.04 3.71
C PHE A 60 13.09 -0.60 2.61
N ILE A 61 13.20 -0.09 1.39
CA ILE A 61 12.42 -0.61 0.27
C ILE A 61 12.74 -2.08 0.03
N LYS A 62 14.00 -2.48 0.13
CA LYS A 62 14.36 -3.89 0.03
C LYS A 62 13.68 -4.73 1.10
N GLU A 63 13.60 -4.22 2.31
CA GLU A 63 12.92 -4.89 3.41
C GLU A 63 11.44 -5.08 3.13
N VAL A 64 10.79 -4.04 2.60
CA VAL A 64 9.38 -4.11 2.23
C VAL A 64 9.15 -5.12 1.12
N ILE A 65 9.98 -5.08 0.08
CA ILE A 65 9.86 -6.01 -1.04
C ILE A 65 10.09 -7.44 -0.58
N LYS A 66 11.05 -7.65 0.30
CA LYS A 66 11.32 -8.98 0.86
C LYS A 66 10.09 -9.54 1.58
N GLU A 67 9.39 -8.68 2.30
CA GLU A 67 8.13 -9.09 2.94
C GLU A 67 7.08 -9.44 1.88
N CYS A 68 6.94 -8.59 0.87
CA CYS A 68 5.96 -8.81 -0.19
C CYS A 68 6.18 -10.11 -0.95
N VAL A 69 7.45 -10.46 -1.20
CA VAL A 69 7.79 -11.67 -1.97
C VAL A 69 7.31 -12.93 -1.27
N LYS A 70 7.18 -12.92 0.04
CA LYS A 70 6.66 -14.09 0.77
C LYS A 70 5.26 -14.48 0.31
N TYR A 71 4.55 -13.56 -0.32
CA TYR A 71 3.16 -13.75 -0.71
C TYR A 71 2.98 -13.99 -2.19
N ILE A 72 4.08 -14.13 -2.92
CA ILE A 72 4.07 -14.36 -4.35
C ILE A 72 4.58 -15.76 -4.64
N THR A 73 3.86 -16.49 -5.48
CA THR A 73 4.29 -17.79 -5.95
C THR A 73 4.26 -17.79 -7.47
N PRO A 74 4.80 -18.84 -8.12
CA PRO A 74 4.69 -18.97 -9.59
C PRO A 74 3.24 -18.96 -10.09
N HIS A 75 2.28 -19.21 -9.22
CA HIS A 75 0.88 -19.28 -9.57
C HIS A 75 0.10 -18.02 -9.16
N GLY A 76 0.81 -16.99 -8.69
CA GLY A 76 0.18 -15.75 -8.27
C GLY A 76 0.49 -15.42 -6.83
N VAL A 77 -0.34 -14.59 -6.24
CA VAL A 77 -0.16 -14.14 -4.86
C VAL A 77 -0.69 -15.19 -3.91
N THR A 78 0.17 -15.70 -3.04
CA THR A 78 -0.29 -16.56 -1.96
C THR A 78 0.51 -16.27 -0.70
N MET A 79 -0.16 -16.21 0.38
CA MET A 79 0.37 -16.34 1.72
C MET A 79 -0.78 -16.87 2.55
N ASP A 80 -0.47 -17.51 3.64
CA ASP A 80 -1.52 -18.16 4.40
C ASP A 80 -2.65 -17.20 4.76
N LYS A 81 -2.30 -16.04 5.30
CA LYS A 81 -3.31 -15.08 5.71
C LYS A 81 -4.03 -14.44 4.54
N TYR A 82 -3.31 -14.08 3.48
CA TYR A 82 -3.92 -13.50 2.30
C TYR A 82 -4.82 -14.51 1.62
N ARG A 83 -4.37 -15.75 1.54
CA ARG A 83 -5.18 -16.84 1.01
C ARG A 83 -6.44 -17.03 1.83
N GLU A 84 -6.32 -16.92 3.14
CA GLU A 84 -7.46 -17.03 4.04
C GLU A 84 -8.51 -15.97 3.73
N TYR A 85 -8.07 -14.73 3.49
CA TYR A 85 -8.99 -13.67 3.07
C TYR A 85 -9.65 -14.01 1.74
N LEU A 86 -8.88 -14.49 0.78
CA LEU A 86 -9.43 -14.83 -0.53
C LEU A 86 -10.47 -15.96 -0.45
N GLU A 87 -10.21 -16.95 0.36
CA GLU A 87 -11.13 -18.07 0.55
C GLU A 87 -12.40 -17.63 1.25
N SER A 88 -12.28 -16.67 2.18
CA SER A 88 -13.44 -16.15 2.89
C SER A 88 -14.28 -15.21 2.03
N ASN A 89 -13.74 -14.72 0.93
CA ASN A 89 -14.38 -13.74 0.08
C ASN A 89 -14.29 -14.17 -1.39
N PRO A 90 -14.93 -15.28 -1.73
CA PRO A 90 -14.68 -15.91 -3.04
C PRO A 90 -15.21 -15.14 -4.24
N THR A 91 -15.92 -14.04 -4.04
CA THR A 91 -16.47 -13.36 -5.18
C THR A 91 -15.49 -12.58 -5.97
N ASN A 92 -14.21 -12.75 -5.73
CA ASN A 92 -13.74 -11.81 -5.80
C ASN A 92 -12.68 -11.29 -6.42
N TYR A 93 -11.78 -11.71 -6.37
CA TYR A 93 -10.66 -10.82 -6.56
C TYR A 93 -9.74 -11.50 -7.53
N PRO A 94 -9.36 -10.88 -8.63
CA PRO A 94 -8.42 -11.51 -9.56
C PRO A 94 -7.07 -11.67 -8.85
N VAL A 95 -6.88 -12.85 -8.34
CA VAL A 95 -5.68 -13.20 -7.61
C VAL A 95 -4.47 -13.02 -8.50
N GLY A 96 -3.45 -12.40 -7.96
CA GLY A 96 -2.18 -12.32 -8.65
C GLY A 96 -2.05 -11.25 -9.68
N SER A 97 -3.10 -10.49 -9.92
CA SER A 97 -3.03 -9.45 -10.93
C SER A 97 -2.52 -8.12 -10.37
N GLN A 98 -2.34 -8.03 -9.04
CA GLN A 98 -2.20 -6.72 -8.45
C GLN A 98 -1.06 -6.64 -7.46
N ASP A 99 0.07 -6.13 -7.90
CA ASP A 99 1.17 -5.81 -7.00
C ASP A 99 0.71 -4.83 -5.93
N GLN A 100 -0.17 -3.91 -6.29
CA GLN A 100 -0.69 -2.90 -5.38
C GLN A 100 -1.34 -3.51 -4.16
N ASP A 101 -2.02 -4.64 -4.31
CA ASP A 101 -2.70 -5.27 -3.19
C ASP A 101 -1.75 -5.82 -2.16
N ILE A 102 -0.61 -6.32 -2.61
CA ILE A 102 0.40 -6.82 -1.70
C ILE A 102 0.96 -5.65 -0.88
N PHE A 103 1.26 -4.54 -1.52
CA PHE A 103 1.73 -3.35 -0.82
C PHE A 103 0.67 -2.84 0.14
N ARG A 104 -0.59 -2.85 -0.26
CA ARG A 104 -1.69 -2.46 0.63
C ARG A 104 -1.78 -3.39 1.83
N PHE A 105 -1.59 -4.69 1.60
CA PHE A 105 -1.63 -5.68 2.68
C PHE A 105 -0.52 -5.45 3.71
N VAL A 106 0.67 -5.10 3.27
CA VAL A 106 1.81 -4.95 4.19
C VAL A 106 1.90 -3.55 4.80
N GLU A 107 1.14 -2.59 4.31
CA GLU A 107 1.20 -1.23 4.84
C GLU A 107 1.10 -1.16 6.36
N PRO A 108 0.13 -1.83 7.02
CA PRO A 108 0.04 -1.76 8.47
C PRO A 108 1.24 -2.35 9.20
N LYS A 109 1.94 -3.29 8.57
CA LYS A 109 3.10 -3.93 9.18
C LYS A 109 4.28 -3.00 9.31
N PHE A 110 4.41 -2.08 8.37
CA PHE A 110 5.56 -1.18 8.32
C PHE A 110 5.26 0.23 8.78
N TYR A 111 4.00 0.58 8.96
CA TYR A 111 3.63 1.90 9.46
C TYR A 111 4.21 2.09 10.86
N PRO A 112 4.80 3.25 11.20
CA PRO A 112 4.88 4.50 10.41
C PRO A 112 6.15 4.67 9.59
N ARG A 113 6.99 3.66 9.46
CA ARG A 113 8.18 3.76 8.60
C ARG A 113 7.78 3.82 7.13
N LEU A 114 6.70 3.15 6.76
CA LEU A 114 6.07 3.29 5.45
C LEU A 114 4.83 4.14 5.64
N LYS A 115 4.74 5.22 4.87
CA LYS A 115 3.56 6.09 4.88
C LYS A 115 3.05 6.28 3.46
N VAL A 116 1.83 6.77 3.36
CA VAL A 116 1.19 7.06 2.09
C VAL A 116 0.81 8.53 2.10
N ASP A 117 1.01 9.17 0.96
CA ASP A 117 0.67 10.58 0.78
C ASP A 117 -0.85 10.70 0.56
N TYR A 118 -1.60 10.53 1.63
CA TYR A 118 -3.05 10.52 1.55
C TYR A 118 -3.66 11.88 1.24
N GLN A 119 -2.88 12.96 1.31
CA GLN A 119 -3.34 14.30 0.96
C GLN A 119 -2.90 14.70 -0.44
N ASN A 120 -2.23 13.78 -1.14
CA ASN A 120 -1.81 13.98 -2.53
C ASN A 120 -0.90 15.19 -2.73
N LEU A 121 -0.01 15.42 -1.77
CA LEU A 121 0.90 16.57 -1.81
C LEU A 121 1.92 16.46 -2.93
N MET A 122 2.37 15.23 -3.24
CA MET A 122 3.40 15.03 -4.25
C MET A 122 2.90 15.30 -5.66
N ALA A 123 1.62 15.12 -5.90
CA ALA A 123 1.02 15.36 -7.20
C ALA A 123 0.61 16.83 -7.39
N TYR A 124 0.60 17.60 -6.33
CA TYR A 124 0.20 18.99 -6.39
C TYR A 124 1.27 19.81 -7.11
N ARG A 125 0.84 20.64 -8.04
CA ARG A 125 1.75 21.43 -8.86
C ARG A 125 1.65 22.92 -8.61
N GLY A 126 1.12 23.26 -7.50
CA GLY A 126 0.82 24.61 -7.04
C GLY A 126 1.71 25.71 -7.41
#